data_ed8e1464dd1f416687392c4cd2fd5853
#
_entry.id   ed8e1464dd1f416687392c4cd2fd5853
#
_cell.length_a   1.000
_cell.length_b   1.000
_cell.length_c   1.000
_cell.angle_alpha   90.00
_cell.angle_beta   90.00
_cell.angle_gamma   90.00
#
_symmetry.space_group_name_H-M   'P 1'
#
loop_
_entity.id
_entity.type
_entity.pdbx_description
1 polymer ?
#
loop_
_entity_poly.entity_id
_entity_poly.type
_entity_poly.pdbx_seq_one_letter_code
_entity_poly.pdbx_strand_id
1 'polypeptide(L)'
;QLMIVHFMLGPDWEAGCPGCSFGADHMDGALIHLNHHDVTLVTVSRAPLPNILAYKRRMGWKFPWVSSFDSDFNYDFHVSFTPEQLAAGEVYYNYTTIPSARACDELPGLSSFYRDADGTVYHTYSQYARGGEETLGTMMFLDHAPLGRNEGSTMDFVKRHDEYETRPAASCCHS
;
A
#
# COMPACT_ATOMS: atom_id res chain seq x y z
N GLN A 1 3.94 -7.58 -17.98
CA GLN A 1 3.08 -7.74 -16.81
C GLN A 1 3.07 -6.45 -15.99
N LEU A 2 1.94 -6.11 -15.36
CA LEU A 2 1.81 -4.91 -14.54
C LEU A 2 1.24 -5.29 -13.16
N MET A 3 1.87 -4.79 -12.11
CA MET A 3 1.33 -4.83 -10.75
C MET A 3 1.06 -3.40 -10.28
N ILE A 4 -0.12 -3.18 -9.70
CA ILE A 4 -0.56 -1.88 -9.18
C ILE A 4 -0.79 -2.00 -7.69
N VAL A 5 -0.10 -1.17 -6.91
CA VAL A 5 -0.36 -1.01 -5.48
C VAL A 5 -1.31 0.17 -5.29
N HIS A 6 -2.51 -0.10 -4.76
CA HIS A 6 -3.47 0.93 -4.38
C HIS A 6 -3.06 1.48 -3.01
N PHE A 7 -2.38 2.62 -3.02
CA PHE A 7 -1.82 3.22 -1.82
C PHE A 7 -2.74 4.33 -1.30
N MET A 8 -3.13 4.24 -0.06
CA MET A 8 -4.03 5.19 0.60
C MET A 8 -3.36 6.55 0.81
N LEU A 9 -3.63 7.47 -0.10
CA LEU A 9 -3.31 8.89 -0.03
C LEU A 9 -4.39 9.65 -0.81
N GLY A 10 -5.39 10.13 -0.10
CA GLY A 10 -6.52 10.89 -0.65
C GLY A 10 -6.15 12.32 -1.02
N PRO A 11 -7.04 13.05 -1.73
CA PRO A 11 -6.79 14.41 -2.18
C PRO A 11 -6.45 15.41 -1.08
N ASP A 12 -7.11 15.26 0.07
CA ASP A 12 -7.00 16.18 1.21
C ASP A 12 -6.07 15.66 2.32
N TRP A 13 -5.36 14.56 2.07
CA TRP A 13 -4.47 13.96 3.05
C TRP A 13 -3.08 14.62 3.00
N GLU A 14 -2.56 14.98 4.17
CA GLU A 14 -1.20 15.53 4.31
C GLU A 14 -0.11 14.46 4.21
N ALA A 15 -0.44 13.22 4.55
CA ALA A 15 0.51 12.09 4.56
C ALA A 15 -0.19 10.77 4.24
N GLY A 16 0.53 9.85 3.65
CA GLY A 16 0.03 8.51 3.36
C GLY A 16 -0.31 7.69 4.61
N CYS A 17 -1.19 6.71 4.47
CA CYS A 17 -1.51 5.76 5.53
C CYS A 17 -0.24 5.11 6.09
N PRO A 18 -0.07 4.99 7.43
CA PRO A 18 1.10 4.32 8.02
C PRO A 18 1.31 2.89 7.53
N GLY A 19 0.24 2.09 7.44
CA GLY A 19 0.30 0.71 6.94
C GLY A 19 0.72 0.62 5.48
N CYS A 20 0.20 1.50 4.61
CA CYS A 20 0.64 1.56 3.21
C CYS A 20 2.10 2.03 3.11
N SER A 21 2.52 2.97 3.97
CA SER A 21 3.90 3.44 4.01
C SER A 21 4.87 2.35 4.46
N PHE A 22 4.50 1.59 5.47
CA PHE A 22 5.23 0.39 5.88
C PHE A 22 5.36 -0.62 4.73
N GLY A 23 4.28 -0.86 3.98
CA GLY A 23 4.32 -1.71 2.77
C GLY A 23 5.26 -1.16 1.70
N ALA A 24 5.19 0.15 1.45
CA ALA A 24 6.00 0.82 0.43
C ALA A 24 7.51 0.74 0.71
N ASP A 25 7.93 0.69 1.97
CA ASP A 25 9.33 0.53 2.36
C ASP A 25 9.97 -0.77 1.85
N HIS A 26 9.16 -1.77 1.45
CA HIS A 26 9.64 -3.04 0.90
C HIS A 26 9.74 -3.07 -0.63
N MET A 27 9.29 -2.01 -1.34
CA MET A 27 9.17 -2.03 -2.80
C MET A 27 10.49 -1.75 -3.52
N ASP A 28 11.25 -0.74 -3.09
CA ASP A 28 12.42 -0.26 -3.83
C ASP A 28 13.47 -1.36 -4.05
N GLY A 29 13.68 -2.23 -3.07
CA GLY A 29 14.60 -3.36 -3.18
C GLY A 29 14.13 -4.44 -4.15
N ALA A 30 12.83 -4.56 -4.39
CA ALA A 30 12.25 -5.57 -5.27
C ALA A 30 12.24 -5.15 -6.74
N LEU A 31 12.25 -3.84 -7.06
CA LEU A 31 12.02 -3.32 -8.40
C LEU A 31 12.97 -3.89 -9.45
N ILE A 32 14.27 -3.95 -9.13
CA ILE A 32 15.27 -4.45 -10.08
C ILE A 32 14.99 -5.91 -10.47
N HIS A 33 14.59 -6.72 -9.51
CA HIS A 33 14.29 -8.13 -9.74
C HIS A 33 12.98 -8.31 -10.51
N LEU A 34 11.93 -7.57 -10.16
CA LEU A 34 10.65 -7.59 -10.86
C LEU A 34 10.82 -7.17 -12.33
N ASN A 35 11.56 -6.09 -12.59
CA ASN A 35 11.83 -5.63 -13.95
C ASN A 35 12.58 -6.67 -14.80
N HIS A 36 13.48 -7.45 -14.20
CA HIS A 36 14.15 -8.55 -14.87
C HIS A 36 13.24 -9.74 -15.21
N HIS A 37 12.07 -9.82 -14.57
CA HIS A 37 11.02 -10.81 -14.86
C HIS A 37 9.87 -10.23 -15.68
N ASP A 38 10.10 -9.12 -16.40
CA ASP A 38 9.06 -8.45 -17.19
C ASP A 38 7.83 -8.05 -16.37
N VAL A 39 8.04 -7.65 -15.11
CA VAL A 39 7.00 -7.15 -14.22
C VAL A 39 7.26 -5.69 -13.88
N THR A 40 6.36 -4.81 -14.29
CA THR A 40 6.33 -3.40 -13.88
C THR A 40 5.50 -3.26 -12.60
N LEU A 41 6.09 -2.72 -11.54
CA LEU A 41 5.38 -2.36 -10.32
C LEU A 41 5.14 -0.85 -10.28
N VAL A 42 3.88 -0.44 -10.10
CA VAL A 42 3.47 0.98 -10.03
C VAL A 42 2.58 1.18 -8.81
N THR A 43 2.82 2.25 -8.08
CA THR A 43 1.92 2.70 -7.02
C THR A 43 0.92 3.71 -7.57
N VAL A 44 -0.33 3.64 -7.15
CA VAL A 44 -1.40 4.56 -7.54
C VAL A 44 -2.06 5.13 -6.30
N SER A 45 -2.32 6.44 -6.31
CA SER A 45 -3.08 7.14 -5.26
C SER A 45 -3.96 8.24 -5.87
N ARG A 46 -5.05 8.56 -5.18
CA ARG A 46 -6.01 9.58 -5.61
C ARG A 46 -5.56 11.02 -5.29
N ALA A 47 -4.49 11.20 -4.54
CA ALA A 47 -3.92 12.53 -4.29
C ALA A 47 -3.44 13.20 -5.59
N PRO A 48 -3.50 14.55 -5.69
CA PRO A 48 -2.85 15.29 -6.76
C PRO A 48 -1.35 14.95 -6.87
N LEU A 49 -0.83 14.88 -8.09
CA LEU A 49 0.57 14.51 -8.33
C LEU A 49 1.61 15.31 -7.53
N PRO A 50 1.47 16.64 -7.34
CA PRO A 50 2.41 17.39 -6.49
C PRO A 50 2.48 16.87 -5.05
N ASN A 51 1.34 16.47 -4.46
CA ASN A 51 1.26 15.93 -3.10
C ASN A 51 1.95 14.57 -3.02
N ILE A 52 1.69 13.69 -3.99
CA ILE A 52 2.39 12.40 -4.13
C ILE A 52 3.89 12.60 -4.19
N LEU A 53 4.38 13.50 -5.04
CA LEU A 53 5.81 13.76 -5.20
C LEU A 53 6.44 14.37 -3.95
N ALA A 54 5.72 15.21 -3.21
CA ALA A 54 6.17 15.74 -1.93
C ALA A 54 6.33 14.64 -0.90
N TYR A 55 5.32 13.79 -0.75
CA TYR A 55 5.33 12.67 0.19
C TYR A 55 6.40 11.61 -0.18
N LYS A 56 6.50 11.26 -1.45
CA LYS A 56 7.53 10.36 -1.96
C LYS A 56 8.96 10.85 -1.66
N ARG A 57 9.21 12.17 -1.81
CA ARG A 57 10.50 12.79 -1.42
C ARG A 57 10.76 12.71 0.09
N ARG A 58 9.74 13.00 0.92
CA ARG A 58 9.82 12.86 2.38
C ARG A 58 10.29 11.46 2.77
N MET A 59 9.68 10.44 2.16
CA MET A 59 9.95 9.04 2.47
C MET A 59 11.19 8.46 1.74
N GLY A 60 11.79 9.20 0.81
CA GLY A 60 12.99 8.76 0.10
C GLY A 60 12.78 7.65 -0.94
N TRP A 61 11.53 7.31 -1.28
CA TRP A 61 11.18 6.22 -2.20
C TRP A 61 11.49 6.53 -3.66
N LYS A 62 11.80 5.48 -4.45
CA LYS A 62 12.19 5.58 -5.86
C LYS A 62 11.19 4.92 -6.81
N PHE A 63 10.35 4.00 -6.33
CA PHE A 63 9.37 3.30 -7.16
C PHE A 63 8.46 4.25 -7.94
N PRO A 64 7.94 3.86 -9.14
CA PRO A 64 6.98 4.64 -9.89
C PRO A 64 5.70 4.86 -9.09
N TRP A 65 5.26 6.12 -8.99
CA TRP A 65 4.02 6.48 -8.31
C TRP A 65 3.25 7.48 -9.14
N VAL A 66 2.02 7.14 -9.52
CA VAL A 66 1.15 7.93 -10.38
C VAL A 66 -0.09 8.39 -9.63
N SER A 67 -0.67 9.48 -10.10
CA SER A 67 -1.92 10.03 -9.59
C SER A 67 -3.09 9.54 -10.43
N SER A 68 -4.15 9.09 -9.76
CA SER A 68 -5.47 8.84 -10.33
C SER A 68 -6.46 9.96 -9.99
N PHE A 69 -5.94 11.13 -9.58
CA PHE A 69 -6.77 12.31 -9.27
C PHE A 69 -7.69 12.67 -10.44
N ASP A 70 -8.93 13.01 -10.16
CA ASP A 70 -9.99 13.32 -11.14
C ASP A 70 -10.32 12.17 -12.11
N SER A 71 -10.08 10.92 -11.72
CA SER A 71 -10.50 9.75 -12.48
C SER A 71 -11.30 8.76 -11.64
N ASP A 72 -12.02 7.86 -12.31
CA ASP A 72 -12.83 6.81 -11.68
C ASP A 72 -12.00 5.59 -11.24
N PHE A 73 -10.68 5.57 -11.54
CA PHE A 73 -9.82 4.41 -11.36
C PHE A 73 -9.93 3.76 -9.97
N ASN A 74 -9.81 4.55 -8.90
CA ASN A 74 -9.87 3.99 -7.54
C ASN A 74 -11.27 3.48 -7.19
N TYR A 75 -12.31 4.11 -7.70
CA TYR A 75 -13.71 3.69 -7.50
C TYR A 75 -14.01 2.38 -8.23
N ASP A 76 -13.48 2.19 -9.45
CA ASP A 76 -13.62 0.95 -10.22
C ASP A 76 -12.98 -0.26 -9.52
N PHE A 77 -11.93 -0.03 -8.72
CA PHE A 77 -11.30 -1.06 -7.89
C PHE A 77 -11.88 -1.15 -6.49
N HIS A 78 -12.92 -0.39 -6.16
CA HIS A 78 -13.52 -0.33 -4.82
C HIS A 78 -12.51 -0.06 -3.69
N VAL A 79 -11.53 0.78 -3.96
CA VAL A 79 -10.51 1.23 -3.00
C VAL A 79 -10.67 2.69 -2.59
N SER A 80 -11.63 3.39 -3.19
CA SER A 80 -12.10 4.72 -2.76
C SER A 80 -13.62 4.77 -2.84
N PHE A 81 -14.23 5.59 -1.99
CA PHE A 81 -15.68 5.66 -1.84
C PHE A 81 -16.16 7.10 -1.89
N THR A 82 -17.31 7.32 -2.53
CA THR A 82 -17.97 8.62 -2.52
C THR A 82 -18.62 8.91 -1.17
N PRO A 83 -18.87 10.20 -0.84
CA PRO A 83 -19.63 10.53 0.37
C PRO A 83 -20.99 9.84 0.46
N GLU A 84 -21.67 9.64 -0.67
CA GLU A 84 -22.96 8.97 -0.76
C GLU A 84 -22.85 7.48 -0.44
N GLN A 85 -21.81 6.82 -0.95
CA GLN A 85 -21.52 5.41 -0.63
C GLN A 85 -21.23 5.24 0.86
N LEU A 86 -20.41 6.12 1.44
CA LEU A 86 -20.11 6.08 2.88
C LEU A 86 -21.35 6.36 3.73
N ALA A 87 -22.21 7.29 3.30
CA ALA A 87 -23.47 7.61 3.98
C ALA A 87 -24.52 6.49 3.91
N ALA A 88 -24.42 5.60 2.91
CA ALA A 88 -25.32 4.43 2.79
C ALA A 88 -25.11 3.39 3.91
N GLY A 89 -24.05 3.50 4.70
CA GLY A 89 -23.78 2.65 5.86
C GLY A 89 -22.97 1.40 5.55
N GLU A 90 -22.88 1.01 4.27
CA GLU A 90 -22.12 -0.15 3.79
C GLU A 90 -21.40 0.17 2.48
N VAL A 91 -20.21 -0.44 2.28
CA VAL A 91 -19.43 -0.35 1.04
C VAL A 91 -18.95 -1.73 0.61
N TYR A 92 -18.77 -1.92 -0.70
CA TYR A 92 -18.18 -3.14 -1.24
C TYR A 92 -16.66 -3.02 -1.26
N TYR A 93 -15.99 -3.94 -0.56
CA TYR A 93 -14.52 -4.01 -0.50
C TYR A 93 -14.08 -5.44 -0.21
N ASN A 94 -12.95 -5.85 -0.77
CA ASN A 94 -12.38 -7.19 -0.54
C ASN A 94 -13.39 -8.32 -0.80
N TYR A 95 -14.11 -8.24 -1.93
CA TYR A 95 -15.11 -9.23 -2.39
C TYR A 95 -16.29 -9.43 -1.44
N THR A 96 -16.54 -8.48 -0.54
CA THR A 96 -17.66 -8.54 0.41
C THR A 96 -18.17 -7.13 0.73
N THR A 97 -19.33 -7.06 1.36
CA THR A 97 -19.85 -5.81 1.90
C THR A 97 -19.37 -5.64 3.34
N ILE A 98 -18.85 -4.47 3.65
CA ILE A 98 -18.39 -4.10 4.99
C ILE A 98 -19.12 -2.84 5.48
N PRO A 99 -19.31 -2.66 6.80
CA PRO A 99 -19.81 -1.40 7.35
C PRO A 99 -18.93 -0.22 6.94
N SER A 100 -19.53 0.88 6.45
CA SER A 100 -18.77 2.08 6.03
C SER A 100 -17.94 2.70 7.16
N ALA A 101 -18.35 2.50 8.43
CA ALA A 101 -17.56 2.90 9.59
C ALA A 101 -16.18 2.21 9.69
N ARG A 102 -15.96 1.11 8.96
CA ARG A 102 -14.65 0.43 8.85
C ARG A 102 -13.83 0.91 7.65
N ALA A 103 -14.45 1.64 6.73
CA ALA A 103 -13.82 2.25 5.59
C ALA A 103 -13.59 3.73 5.89
N CYS A 104 -12.37 4.22 5.69
CA CYS A 104 -12.19 5.64 5.40
C CYS A 104 -12.52 5.87 3.92
N ASP A 105 -12.34 7.08 3.40
CA ASP A 105 -12.54 7.36 1.97
C ASP A 105 -11.56 6.61 1.03
N GLU A 106 -10.52 5.98 1.61
CA GLU A 106 -9.51 5.18 0.92
C GLU A 106 -9.29 3.84 1.62
N LEU A 107 -9.08 2.76 0.87
CA LEU A 107 -8.64 1.45 1.37
C LEU A 107 -7.51 0.88 0.50
N PRO A 108 -6.63 0.00 1.05
CA PRO A 108 -5.48 -0.50 0.32
C PRO A 108 -5.82 -1.70 -0.57
N GLY A 109 -4.98 -1.95 -1.56
CA GLY A 109 -5.06 -3.15 -2.38
C GLY A 109 -3.84 -3.34 -3.26
N LEU A 110 -3.79 -4.47 -3.95
CA LEU A 110 -2.83 -4.79 -5.00
C LEU A 110 -3.56 -5.49 -6.13
N SER A 111 -3.32 -5.08 -7.37
CA SER A 111 -3.93 -5.68 -8.56
C SER A 111 -2.87 -6.01 -9.59
N SER A 112 -3.06 -7.12 -10.33
CA SER A 112 -2.13 -7.59 -11.35
C SER A 112 -2.81 -7.75 -12.69
N PHE A 113 -2.06 -7.41 -13.76
CA PHE A 113 -2.54 -7.44 -15.13
C PHE A 113 -1.54 -8.11 -16.04
N TYR A 114 -2.04 -8.77 -17.05
CA TYR A 114 -1.28 -9.34 -18.13
C TYR A 114 -1.77 -8.76 -19.46
N ARG A 115 -0.85 -8.34 -20.31
CA ARG A 115 -1.14 -7.99 -21.70
C ARG A 115 -0.55 -9.07 -22.59
N ASP A 116 -1.37 -9.70 -23.42
CA ASP A 116 -0.93 -10.73 -24.34
C ASP A 116 -0.36 -10.14 -25.65
N ALA A 117 -0.02 -11.03 -26.59
CA ALA A 117 0.66 -10.66 -27.83
C ALA A 117 -0.22 -9.86 -28.80
N ASP A 118 -1.55 -9.98 -28.72
CA ASP A 118 -2.49 -9.21 -29.54
C ASP A 118 -2.84 -7.85 -28.92
N GLY A 119 -2.36 -7.58 -27.71
CA GLY A 119 -2.57 -6.33 -27.00
C GLY A 119 -3.74 -6.36 -26.01
N THR A 120 -4.46 -7.47 -25.90
CA THR A 120 -5.55 -7.62 -24.94
C THR A 120 -5.02 -7.60 -23.52
N VAL A 121 -5.64 -6.81 -22.65
CA VAL A 121 -5.27 -6.68 -21.24
C VAL A 121 -6.23 -7.47 -20.36
N TYR A 122 -5.68 -8.35 -19.55
CA TYR A 122 -6.42 -9.16 -18.59
C TYR A 122 -6.12 -8.71 -17.17
N HIS A 123 -7.16 -8.51 -16.36
CA HIS A 123 -7.04 -8.40 -14.92
C HIS A 123 -6.93 -9.82 -14.37
N THR A 124 -5.80 -10.17 -13.78
CA THR A 124 -5.49 -11.57 -13.42
C THR A 124 -5.59 -11.85 -11.93
N TYR A 125 -5.43 -10.82 -11.09
CA TYR A 125 -5.43 -10.97 -9.65
C TYR A 125 -5.72 -9.66 -8.95
N SER A 126 -6.41 -9.71 -7.80
CA SER A 126 -6.45 -8.64 -6.81
C SER A 126 -6.49 -9.21 -5.41
N GLN A 127 -5.83 -8.52 -4.51
CA GLN A 127 -5.89 -8.76 -3.07
C GLN A 127 -6.06 -7.44 -2.33
N TYR A 128 -6.68 -7.51 -1.15
CA TYR A 128 -7.04 -6.35 -0.36
C TYR A 128 -6.80 -6.61 1.13
N ALA A 129 -6.84 -5.56 1.94
CA ALA A 129 -6.65 -5.66 3.38
C ALA A 129 -5.37 -6.44 3.74
N ARG A 130 -5.48 -7.42 4.65
CA ARG A 130 -4.33 -8.26 5.08
C ARG A 130 -3.84 -9.26 4.01
N GLY A 131 -4.53 -9.42 2.90
CA GLY A 131 -4.02 -10.22 1.77
C GLY A 131 -2.66 -9.74 1.24
N GLY A 132 -2.31 -8.46 1.43
CA GLY A 132 -1.02 -7.89 1.03
C GLY A 132 0.16 -8.25 1.94
N GLU A 133 -0.04 -8.90 3.09
CA GLU A 133 1.04 -9.15 4.07
C GLU A 133 2.17 -10.04 3.54
N GLU A 134 1.89 -10.93 2.62
CA GLU A 134 2.90 -11.78 1.99
C GLU A 134 3.94 -10.99 1.16
N THR A 135 3.66 -9.72 0.85
CA THR A 135 4.62 -8.81 0.20
C THR A 135 5.43 -7.96 1.21
N LEU A 136 5.21 -8.15 2.50
CA LEU A 136 5.80 -7.37 3.59
C LEU A 136 6.92 -8.16 4.27
N GLY A 137 8.15 -8.05 3.77
CA GLY A 137 9.31 -8.79 4.31
C GLY A 137 9.49 -8.64 5.82
N THR A 138 9.21 -7.46 6.40
CA THR A 138 9.26 -7.26 7.86
C THR A 138 8.32 -8.20 8.60
N MET A 139 7.07 -8.39 8.11
CA MET A 139 6.13 -9.33 8.74
C MET A 139 6.66 -10.77 8.69
N MET A 140 7.24 -11.17 7.55
CA MET A 140 7.85 -12.49 7.38
C MET A 140 9.05 -12.68 8.34
N PHE A 141 9.90 -11.67 8.54
CA PHE A 141 10.98 -11.73 9.51
C PHE A 141 10.45 -11.85 10.94
N LEU A 142 9.42 -11.07 11.29
CA LEU A 142 8.81 -11.13 12.62
C LEU A 142 8.17 -12.49 12.91
N ASP A 143 7.58 -13.15 11.90
CA ASP A 143 7.03 -14.51 12.04
C ASP A 143 8.09 -15.55 12.41
N HIS A 144 9.38 -15.28 12.13
CA HIS A 144 10.51 -16.10 12.52
C HIS A 144 11.21 -15.63 13.81
N ALA A 145 10.83 -14.47 14.33
CA ALA A 145 11.40 -13.92 15.56
C ALA A 145 10.85 -14.66 16.80
N PRO A 146 11.63 -14.80 17.90
CA PRO A 146 11.19 -15.54 19.09
C PRO A 146 9.89 -15.06 19.72
N LEU A 147 9.58 -13.76 19.61
CA LEU A 147 8.35 -13.16 20.12
C LEU A 147 7.27 -12.98 19.05
N GLY A 148 7.55 -13.40 17.79
CA GLY A 148 6.66 -13.20 16.68
C GLY A 148 6.39 -11.72 16.39
N ARG A 149 5.22 -11.40 15.87
CA ARG A 149 4.82 -10.02 15.55
C ARG A 149 4.56 -9.16 16.78
N ASN A 150 4.24 -9.78 17.91
CA ASN A 150 3.96 -9.11 19.18
C ASN A 150 2.92 -7.97 19.06
N GLU A 151 1.88 -8.21 18.26
CA GLU A 151 0.77 -7.29 18.02
C GLU A 151 -0.26 -7.41 19.14
N GLY A 152 -0.68 -6.28 19.72
CA GLY A 152 -1.87 -6.21 20.59
C GLY A 152 -3.17 -6.14 19.79
N SER A 153 -3.12 -5.48 18.64
CA SER A 153 -4.14 -5.43 17.60
C SER A 153 -3.47 -5.35 16.23
N THR A 154 -4.24 -5.51 15.16
CA THR A 154 -3.70 -5.53 13.79
C THR A 154 -2.79 -4.35 13.48
N MET A 155 -1.50 -4.61 13.26
CA MET A 155 -0.51 -3.62 12.84
C MET A 155 -0.37 -2.40 13.78
N ASP A 156 -0.68 -2.53 15.07
CA ASP A 156 -0.66 -1.44 16.03
C ASP A 156 0.73 -0.86 16.30
N PHE A 157 1.78 -1.61 16.01
CA PHE A 157 3.16 -1.16 16.13
C PHE A 157 3.66 -0.37 14.90
N VAL A 158 2.89 -0.36 13.78
CA VAL A 158 3.34 0.20 12.51
C VAL A 158 3.24 1.72 12.51
N LYS A 159 4.35 2.37 12.19
CA LYS A 159 4.48 3.80 11.93
C LYS A 159 5.10 4.02 10.55
N ARG A 160 5.08 5.25 10.05
CA ARG A 160 5.95 5.64 8.94
C ARG A 160 7.40 5.55 9.40
N HIS A 161 8.32 5.14 8.53
CA HIS A 161 9.70 4.86 8.98
C HIS A 161 10.41 6.09 9.57
N ASP A 162 10.01 7.30 9.20
CA ASP A 162 10.54 8.56 9.72
C ASP A 162 9.91 9.00 11.06
N GLU A 163 8.93 8.24 11.57
CA GLU A 163 8.22 8.52 12.83
C GLU A 163 8.65 7.56 13.97
N TYR A 164 9.51 6.58 13.68
CA TYR A 164 10.07 5.75 14.74
C TYR A 164 11.10 6.54 15.55
N GLU A 165 11.04 6.41 16.87
CA GLU A 165 12.08 6.96 17.74
C GLU A 165 13.43 6.30 17.45
N THR A 166 14.47 7.11 17.26
CA THR A 166 15.85 6.61 17.19
C THR A 166 16.23 6.03 18.55
N ARG A 167 16.19 4.70 18.69
CA ARG A 167 16.81 4.06 19.86
C ARG A 167 18.30 4.38 19.84
N PRO A 168 18.89 4.86 20.95
CA PRO A 168 20.34 4.92 21.06
C PRO A 168 20.90 3.54 20.69
N ALA A 169 21.92 3.50 19.83
CA ALA A 169 22.60 2.25 19.53
C ALA A 169 22.95 1.57 20.85
N ALA A 170 22.50 0.34 21.06
CA ALA A 170 22.92 -0.44 22.21
C ALA A 170 24.43 -0.49 22.16
N SER A 171 25.13 0.07 23.19
CA SER A 171 26.57 -0.04 23.31
C SER A 171 26.88 -1.53 23.40
N CYS A 172 27.46 -2.11 22.34
CA CYS A 172 28.04 -3.43 22.44
C CYS A 172 29.16 -3.33 23.47
N CYS A 173 28.88 -3.71 24.72
CA CYS A 173 29.88 -3.90 25.71
C CYS A 173 30.80 -5.03 25.27
N HIS A 174 31.96 -4.67 24.73
CA HIS A 174 33.07 -5.60 24.65
C HIS A 174 33.63 -5.72 26.07
N SER A 175 33.44 -6.87 26.65
CA SER A 175 34.22 -7.36 27.78
C SER A 175 34.82 -8.71 27.44
#